data_9b6741c09a7bcace9da836c25d3bc4f0
#
_entry.id   9b6741c09a7bcace9da836c25d3bc4f0
#
_cell.length_a   1.000
_cell.length_b   1.000
_cell.length_c   1.000
_cell.angle_alpha   90.00
_cell.angle_beta   90.00
_cell.angle_gamma   90.00
#
_symmetry.space_group_name_H-M   'P 1'
#
loop_
_entity.id
_entity.type
_entity.pdbx_description
1 polymer ?
#
loop_
_entity_poly.entity_id
_entity_poly.type
_entity_poly.pdbx_seq_one_letter_code
_entity_poly.pdbx_strand_id
1 'polypeptide(L)'
;MAVDENYFTEKYGLTRTHSEVLYSAEIVKPGKTLDLGCGNGRNSLYLAANGFDVTAWDKNPMSIENIERIKAAEGITALQTAIKDLNNLSFDGEYDFIL
;
A
#
# COMPACT_ATOMS: atom_id res chain seq x y z
N MET A 1 -9.63 -10.73 0.70
CA MET A 1 -8.84 -11.36 1.80
C MET A 1 -8.56 -10.29 2.85
N ALA A 2 -8.94 -10.55 4.08
CA ALA A 2 -8.61 -9.67 5.20
C ALA A 2 -7.44 -10.26 5.99
N VAL A 3 -6.51 -9.43 6.39
CA VAL A 3 -5.34 -9.86 7.16
C VAL A 3 -5.17 -8.98 8.39
N ASP A 4 -4.53 -9.52 9.44
CA ASP A 4 -4.22 -8.74 10.63
C ASP A 4 -2.98 -7.86 10.42
N GLU A 5 -2.71 -7.01 11.39
CA GLU A 5 -1.64 -6.02 11.34
C GLU A 5 -0.23 -6.61 11.26
N ASN A 6 -0.07 -7.87 11.63
CA ASN A 6 1.24 -8.54 11.67
C ASN A 6 1.47 -9.48 10.48
N TYR A 7 0.48 -9.71 9.64
CA TYR A 7 0.53 -10.73 8.59
C TYR A 7 1.74 -10.54 7.67
N PHE A 8 1.88 -9.36 7.08
CA PHE A 8 2.99 -9.10 6.14
C PHE A 8 4.33 -8.96 6.86
N THR A 9 4.33 -8.47 8.07
CA THR A 9 5.54 -8.40 8.90
C THR A 9 6.10 -9.79 9.17
N GLU A 10 5.26 -10.71 9.60
CA GLU A 10 5.67 -12.07 9.93
C GLU A 10 6.06 -12.88 8.70
N LYS A 11 5.31 -12.74 7.61
CA LYS A 11 5.53 -13.55 6.41
C LYS A 11 6.68 -13.04 5.55
N TYR A 12 6.85 -11.72 5.44
CA TYR A 12 7.80 -11.11 4.50
C TYR A 12 8.89 -10.27 5.16
N GLY A 13 8.89 -10.17 6.47
CA GLY A 13 9.89 -9.40 7.20
C GLY A 13 9.75 -7.89 7.05
N LEU A 14 8.58 -7.39 6.67
CA LEU A 14 8.33 -5.96 6.55
C LEU A 14 8.21 -5.31 7.92
N THR A 15 8.48 -4.00 7.99
CA THR A 15 8.18 -3.25 9.18
C THR A 15 6.67 -3.23 9.41
N ARG A 16 6.26 -3.16 10.68
CA ARG A 16 4.84 -3.13 11.03
C ARG A 16 4.15 -1.93 10.40
N THR A 17 2.91 -2.11 9.97
CA THR A 17 2.07 -1.02 9.46
C THR A 17 1.95 0.08 10.52
N HIS A 18 2.03 1.33 10.08
CA HIS A 18 1.98 2.48 10.97
C HIS A 18 0.68 2.49 11.77
N SER A 19 0.76 2.80 13.07
CA SER A 19 -0.40 2.75 13.97
C SER A 19 -1.56 3.65 13.55
N GLU A 20 -1.28 4.80 12.97
CA GLU A 20 -2.32 5.70 12.46
C GLU A 20 -3.05 5.11 11.26
N VAL A 21 -2.35 4.35 10.41
CA VAL A 21 -2.94 3.65 9.28
C VAL A 21 -3.85 2.53 9.79
N LEU A 22 -3.40 1.76 10.77
CA LEU A 22 -4.21 0.71 11.39
C LEU A 22 -5.49 1.28 11.99
N TYR A 23 -5.38 2.36 12.74
CA TYR A 23 -6.53 3.02 13.36
C TYR A 23 -7.52 3.53 12.31
N SER A 24 -7.02 4.20 11.28
CA SER A 24 -7.86 4.73 10.21
C SER A 24 -8.58 3.62 9.45
N ALA A 25 -7.91 2.49 9.20
CA ALA A 25 -8.51 1.36 8.50
C ALA A 25 -9.67 0.73 9.30
N GLU A 26 -9.67 0.84 10.62
CA GLU A 26 -10.76 0.33 11.46
C GLU A 26 -12.02 1.21 11.44
N ILE A 27 -11.86 2.52 11.30
CA ILE A 27 -12.97 3.48 11.50
C ILE A 27 -13.53 4.06 10.20
N VAL A 28 -12.83 3.91 9.07
CA VAL A 28 -13.29 4.44 7.79
C VAL A 28 -13.65 3.32 6.83
N LYS A 29 -14.59 3.60 5.92
CA LYS A 29 -14.91 2.66 4.86
C LYS A 29 -13.75 2.52 3.90
N PRO A 30 -13.47 1.30 3.41
CA PRO A 30 -12.47 1.12 2.35
C PRO A 30 -12.78 2.01 1.15
N GLY A 31 -11.78 2.70 0.65
CA GLY A 31 -11.90 3.61 -0.47
C GLY A 31 -10.62 3.67 -1.28
N LYS A 32 -10.53 4.64 -2.18
CA LYS A 32 -9.34 4.86 -2.99
C LYS A 32 -8.26 5.53 -2.15
N THR A 33 -7.10 4.89 -2.09
CA THR A 33 -5.96 5.35 -1.29
C THR A 33 -4.75 5.55 -2.17
N LEU A 34 -4.05 6.66 -1.98
CA LEU A 34 -2.78 6.95 -2.61
C LEU A 34 -1.68 6.92 -1.54
N ASP A 35 -0.71 6.03 -1.72
CA ASP A 35 0.45 5.91 -0.82
C ASP A 35 1.68 6.51 -1.50
N LEU A 36 2.09 7.69 -1.05
CA LEU A 36 3.24 8.41 -1.58
C LEU A 36 4.50 7.98 -0.83
N GLY A 37 5.53 7.51 -1.57
CA GLY A 37 6.74 7.02 -0.94
C GLY A 37 6.48 5.71 -0.20
N CYS A 38 5.84 4.76 -0.87
CA CYS A 38 5.36 3.52 -0.24
C CYS A 38 6.46 2.58 0.28
N GLY A 39 7.72 2.77 -0.14
CA GLY A 39 8.81 1.90 0.28
C GLY A 39 8.55 0.44 -0.06
N ASN A 40 8.76 -0.47 0.89
CA ASN A 40 8.53 -1.90 0.72
C ASN A 40 7.07 -2.33 0.84
N GLY A 41 6.16 -1.37 0.96
CA GLY A 41 4.73 -1.60 0.84
C GLY A 41 4.00 -2.00 2.11
N ARG A 42 4.57 -1.76 3.29
CA ARG A 42 3.94 -2.16 4.57
C ARG A 42 2.50 -1.65 4.71
N ASN A 43 2.24 -0.39 4.36
CA ASN A 43 0.90 0.19 4.44
C ASN A 43 0.03 -0.21 3.25
N SER A 44 0.58 -0.13 2.04
CA SER A 44 -0.14 -0.44 0.81
C SER A 44 -0.64 -1.87 0.77
N LEU A 45 0.21 -2.83 1.13
CA LEU A 45 -0.15 -4.26 1.14
C LEU A 45 -1.22 -4.54 2.18
N TYR A 46 -1.07 -3.98 3.38
CA TYR A 46 -2.06 -4.15 4.44
C TYR A 46 -3.44 -3.61 4.04
N LEU A 47 -3.48 -2.38 3.52
CA LEU A 47 -4.73 -1.75 3.12
C LEU A 47 -5.39 -2.48 1.96
N ALA A 48 -4.62 -2.83 0.93
CA ALA A 48 -5.16 -3.55 -0.24
C ALA A 48 -5.70 -4.93 0.14
N ALA A 49 -5.03 -5.62 1.06
CA ALA A 49 -5.50 -6.91 1.56
C ALA A 49 -6.79 -6.80 2.40
N ASN A 50 -7.09 -5.60 2.89
CA ASN A 50 -8.29 -5.33 3.70
C ASN A 50 -9.35 -4.54 2.95
N GLY A 51 -9.34 -4.60 1.62
CA GLY A 51 -10.43 -4.09 0.79
C GLY A 51 -10.27 -2.67 0.27
N PHE A 52 -9.17 -1.99 0.59
CA PHE A 52 -8.91 -0.66 0.04
C PHE A 52 -8.39 -0.79 -1.41
N ASP A 53 -8.75 0.17 -2.24
CA ASP A 53 -8.24 0.28 -3.61
C ASP A 53 -7.01 1.21 -3.55
N VAL A 54 -5.82 0.63 -3.64
CA VAL A 54 -4.57 1.33 -3.34
C VAL A 54 -3.75 1.59 -4.59
N THR A 55 -3.29 2.83 -4.73
CA THR A 55 -2.25 3.20 -5.68
C THR A 55 -1.00 3.57 -4.88
N ALA A 56 0.11 2.90 -5.16
CA ALA A 56 1.36 3.07 -4.41
C ALA A 56 2.47 3.57 -5.33
N TRP A 57 3.08 4.69 -4.99
CA TRP A 57 4.15 5.30 -5.76
C TRP A 57 5.45 5.37 -4.96
N ASP A 58 6.55 5.05 -5.61
CA ASP A 58 7.89 5.24 -5.04
C ASP A 58 8.87 5.49 -6.19
N LYS A 59 9.93 6.24 -5.92
CA LYS A 59 10.98 6.47 -6.91
C LYS A 59 11.95 5.31 -7.06
N ASN A 60 11.99 4.40 -6.09
CA ASN A 60 12.92 3.28 -6.04
C ASN A 60 12.34 2.06 -6.77
N PRO A 61 12.91 1.67 -7.95
CA PRO A 61 12.43 0.52 -8.69
C PRO A 61 12.46 -0.79 -7.88
N MET A 62 13.43 -0.96 -7.00
CA MET A 62 13.54 -2.18 -6.19
C MET A 62 12.40 -2.29 -5.18
N SER A 63 11.96 -1.16 -4.61
CA SER A 63 10.80 -1.15 -3.71
C SER A 63 9.53 -1.57 -4.44
N ILE A 64 9.31 -1.03 -5.62
CA ILE A 64 8.15 -1.35 -6.46
C ILE A 64 8.19 -2.83 -6.89
N GLU A 65 9.35 -3.32 -7.31
CA GLU A 65 9.51 -4.72 -7.68
C GLU A 65 9.19 -5.67 -6.52
N ASN A 66 9.63 -5.33 -5.32
CA ASN A 66 9.36 -6.11 -4.12
C ASN A 66 7.86 -6.15 -3.79
N ILE A 67 7.18 -5.01 -3.90
CA ILE A 67 5.73 -4.93 -3.70
C ILE A 67 4.99 -5.79 -4.73
N GLU A 68 5.38 -5.71 -6.01
CA GLU A 68 4.74 -6.50 -7.07
C GLU A 68 4.94 -7.99 -6.86
N ARG A 69 6.11 -8.41 -6.36
CA ARG A 69 6.38 -9.81 -6.04
C ARG A 69 5.45 -10.31 -4.92
N ILE A 70 5.29 -9.53 -3.86
CA ILE A 70 4.40 -9.90 -2.76
C ILE A 70 2.94 -9.88 -3.20
N LYS A 71 2.55 -8.87 -3.96
CA LYS A 71 1.21 -8.76 -4.55
C LYS A 71 0.84 -10.00 -5.35
N ALA A 72 1.75 -10.47 -6.21
CA ALA A 72 1.53 -11.66 -7.01
C ALA A 72 1.42 -12.92 -6.13
N ALA A 73 2.30 -13.07 -5.14
CA ALA A 73 2.29 -14.20 -4.24
C ALA A 73 1.01 -14.29 -3.40
N GLU A 74 0.44 -13.14 -3.04
CA GLU A 74 -0.76 -13.06 -2.20
C GLU A 74 -2.06 -12.99 -2.99
N GLY A 75 -2.00 -12.87 -4.31
CA GLY A 75 -3.19 -12.74 -5.15
C GLY A 75 -3.93 -11.42 -4.94
N ILE A 76 -3.22 -10.36 -4.56
CA ILE A 76 -3.83 -9.04 -4.32
C ILE A 76 -4.06 -8.35 -5.65
N THR A 77 -5.30 -7.93 -5.91
CA THR A 77 -5.69 -7.26 -7.14
C THR A 77 -5.99 -5.77 -6.97
N ALA A 78 -6.28 -5.33 -5.77
CA ALA A 78 -6.67 -3.95 -5.48
C ALA A 78 -5.48 -3.03 -5.22
N LEU A 79 -4.32 -3.35 -5.75
CA LEU A 79 -3.09 -2.58 -5.59
C LEU A 79 -2.44 -2.32 -6.93
N GLN A 80 -2.25 -1.05 -7.27
CA GLN A 80 -1.56 -0.60 -8.47
C GLN A 80 -0.30 0.15 -8.04
N THR A 81 0.82 -0.13 -8.70
CA THR A 81 2.10 0.51 -8.36
C THR A 81 2.66 1.29 -9.54
N ALA A 82 3.46 2.30 -9.26
CA ALA A 82 4.22 3.01 -10.28
C ALA A 82 5.51 3.59 -9.70
N ILE A 83 6.53 3.66 -10.54
CA ILE A 83 7.78 4.32 -10.19
C ILE A 83 7.62 5.80 -10.51
N LYS A 84 7.61 6.64 -9.49
CA LYS A 84 7.42 8.08 -9.66
C LYS A 84 8.32 8.86 -8.71
N ASP A 85 8.90 9.94 -9.23
CA ASP A 85 9.63 10.91 -8.43
C ASP A 85 8.64 11.87 -7.79
N LEU A 86 8.63 11.92 -6.46
CA LEU A 86 7.70 12.76 -5.71
C LEU A 86 7.92 14.26 -5.91
N ASN A 87 9.04 14.66 -6.49
CA ASN A 87 9.33 16.07 -6.81
C ASN A 87 8.62 16.56 -8.09
N ASN A 88 8.10 15.64 -8.89
CA ASN A 88 7.46 15.94 -10.18
C ASN A 88 6.06 15.32 -10.26
N LEU A 89 5.33 15.35 -9.15
CA LEU A 89 4.01 14.73 -9.11
C LEU A 89 2.95 15.54 -9.82
N SER A 90 2.16 14.84 -10.62
CA SER A 90 0.83 15.31 -11.00
C SER A 90 -0.16 14.22 -10.57
N PHE A 91 -1.28 14.62 -10.01
CA PHE A 91 -2.30 13.69 -9.53
C PHE A 91 -3.35 13.48 -10.61
N ASP A 92 -3.43 12.24 -11.10
CA ASP A 92 -4.44 11.84 -12.08
C ASP A 92 -5.54 11.07 -11.36
N GLY A 93 -6.60 11.75 -10.99
CA GLY A 93 -7.74 11.13 -10.35
C GLY A 93 -8.00 11.62 -8.94
N GLU A 94 -9.04 11.07 -8.34
CA GLU A 94 -9.47 11.42 -7.00
C GLU A 94 -9.19 10.28 -6.04
N TYR A 95 -8.72 10.62 -4.85
CA TYR A 95 -8.42 9.67 -3.79
C TYR A 95 -9.18 10.07 -2.52
N ASP A 96 -9.73 9.08 -1.83
CA ASP A 96 -10.40 9.29 -0.54
C ASP A 96 -9.39 9.51 0.57
N PHE A 97 -8.21 8.87 0.45
CA PHE A 97 -7.13 8.96 1.43
C PHE A 97 -5.79 9.12 0.73
N ILE A 98 -4.91 9.93 1.31
CA ILE A 98 -3.51 10.08 0.87
C ILE A 98 -2.62 9.90 2.08
N LEU A 99 -1.69 8.96 1.95
CA LEU A 99 -0.72 8.65 3.01
C LEU A 99 0.61 9.39 2.81
#